data_ee1bb31d0eafe50723151aab2e3cf3ec
#
_entry.id   ee1bb31d0eafe50723151aab2e3cf3ec
#
_cell.length_a   1.000
_cell.length_b   1.000
_cell.length_c   1.000
_cell.angle_alpha   90.00
_cell.angle_beta   90.00
_cell.angle_gamma   90.00
#
_symmetry.space_group_name_H-M   'P 1'
#
loop_
_entity.id
_entity.type
_entity.pdbx_description
1 polymer ?
#
loop_
_entity_poly.entity_id
_entity_poly.type
_entity_poly.pdbx_seq_one_letter_code
_entity_poly.pdbx_strand_id
1 'polypeptide(L)'
;SGSLVQHLLSDYGLDGVTLIPRFHNETPLTRILDAFTADPVHSADKLAVLLHQYIQELADFLANKVPINPTALAIRNYIDMHLTESLSLDHLADTVSLSRSRLIHLFQEVYHVAPYQYYLSQKCKLAQSMLGRTTLPVSVISTQLGFLDPHHFSSFFKKQCGLSPASYRKLHTAPGNFPT
;
A
#
# COMPACT_ATOMS: atom_id res chain seq x y z
N SER A 1 13.43 4.26 -9.93
CA SER A 1 12.33 4.07 -10.91
C SER A 1 11.13 3.29 -10.35
N GLY A 2 11.24 2.50 -9.28
CA GLY A 2 10.11 1.78 -8.67
C GLY A 2 9.14 2.65 -7.85
N SER A 3 9.60 3.78 -7.36
CA SER A 3 8.84 4.62 -6.43
C SER A 3 7.66 5.36 -7.08
N LEU A 4 7.78 5.78 -8.35
CA LEU A 4 6.72 6.50 -9.07
C LEU A 4 5.53 5.57 -9.37
N VAL A 5 5.82 4.35 -9.83
CA VAL A 5 4.80 3.34 -10.13
C VAL A 5 4.06 2.92 -8.84
N GLN A 6 4.78 2.76 -7.73
CA GLN A 6 4.16 2.45 -6.44
C GLN A 6 3.29 3.60 -5.93
N HIS A 7 3.67 4.87 -6.12
CA HIS A 7 2.84 6.01 -5.77
C HIS A 7 1.57 6.08 -6.62
N LEU A 8 1.71 5.92 -7.93
CA LEU A 8 0.55 5.90 -8.82
C LEU A 8 -0.41 4.74 -8.50
N LEU A 9 0.10 3.54 -8.24
CA LEU A 9 -0.73 2.41 -7.83
C LEU A 9 -1.45 2.68 -6.50
N SER A 10 -0.79 3.38 -5.56
CA SER A 10 -1.38 3.79 -4.28
C SER A 10 -2.51 4.79 -4.46
N ASP A 11 -2.31 5.82 -5.28
CA ASP A 11 -3.29 6.88 -5.53
C ASP A 11 -4.59 6.34 -6.15
N TYR A 12 -4.49 5.25 -6.92
CA TYR A 12 -5.64 4.57 -7.53
C TYR A 12 -6.14 3.35 -6.71
N GLY A 13 -5.64 3.15 -5.48
CA GLY A 13 -6.06 2.05 -4.62
C GLY A 13 -5.67 0.65 -5.13
N LEU A 14 -4.67 0.59 -6.00
CA LEU A 14 -4.15 -0.66 -6.60
C LEU A 14 -3.00 -1.27 -5.79
N ASP A 15 -2.71 -0.74 -4.60
CA ASP A 15 -1.73 -1.30 -3.67
C ASP A 15 -2.10 -2.73 -3.29
N GLY A 16 -1.19 -3.65 -3.54
CA GLY A 16 -1.36 -5.06 -3.20
C GLY A 16 -1.99 -5.93 -4.29
N VAL A 17 -2.29 -5.37 -5.46
CA VAL A 17 -2.65 -6.18 -6.64
C VAL A 17 -1.36 -6.84 -7.16
N THR A 18 -1.08 -8.05 -6.69
CA THR A 18 0.14 -8.79 -7.06
C THR A 18 0.00 -9.50 -8.42
N LEU A 19 -1.22 -9.74 -8.87
CA LEU A 19 -1.54 -10.40 -10.15
C LEU A 19 -2.90 -9.88 -10.63
N ILE A 20 -2.92 -9.32 -11.82
CA ILE A 20 -4.16 -9.03 -12.54
C ILE A 20 -4.42 -10.24 -13.47
N PRO A 21 -5.30 -11.18 -13.06
CA PRO A 21 -5.53 -12.36 -13.87
C PRO A 21 -6.14 -11.95 -15.21
N ARG A 22 -5.45 -12.25 -16.31
CA ARG A 22 -5.95 -12.07 -17.68
C ARG A 22 -6.07 -10.62 -18.19
N PHE A 23 -5.33 -9.66 -17.61
CA PHE A 23 -5.15 -8.38 -18.29
C PHE A 23 -4.10 -8.56 -19.38
N HIS A 24 -4.57 -8.76 -20.61
CA HIS A 24 -3.73 -9.06 -21.79
C HIS A 24 -3.65 -7.85 -22.74
N ASN A 25 -3.86 -6.64 -22.26
CA ASN A 25 -3.69 -5.47 -23.09
C ASN A 25 -2.21 -5.01 -23.07
N GLU A 26 -1.38 -5.68 -23.88
CA GLU A 26 0.04 -5.34 -24.00
C GLU A 26 0.27 -4.04 -24.79
N THR A 27 -0.72 -3.62 -25.57
CA THR A 27 -0.63 -2.48 -26.49
C THR A 27 -0.27 -1.17 -25.80
N PRO A 28 -0.83 -0.78 -24.64
CA PRO A 28 -0.43 0.44 -23.95
C PRO A 28 0.99 0.37 -23.39
N LEU A 29 1.41 -0.80 -22.90
CA LEU A 29 2.73 -1.00 -22.32
C LEU A 29 3.83 -0.93 -23.41
N THR A 30 3.59 -1.54 -24.58
CA THR A 30 4.50 -1.43 -25.73
C THR A 30 4.60 0.00 -26.23
N ARG A 31 3.48 0.74 -26.34
CA ARG A 31 3.46 2.16 -26.72
C ARG A 31 4.23 3.07 -25.73
N ILE A 32 4.15 2.77 -24.42
CA ILE A 32 4.93 3.45 -23.38
C ILE A 32 6.43 3.16 -23.57
N LEU A 33 6.78 1.90 -23.82
CA LEU A 33 8.17 1.49 -24.05
C LEU A 33 8.73 2.11 -25.31
N ASP A 34 7.98 2.09 -26.42
CA ASP A 34 8.36 2.68 -27.71
C ASP A 34 8.53 4.19 -27.60
N ALA A 35 7.64 4.89 -26.88
CA ALA A 35 7.77 6.33 -26.64
C ALA A 35 9.02 6.66 -25.82
N PHE A 36 9.38 5.84 -24.86
CA PHE A 36 10.58 6.02 -24.03
C PHE A 36 11.86 5.75 -24.82
N THR A 37 11.86 4.75 -25.70
CA THR A 37 13.04 4.38 -26.51
C THR A 37 13.28 5.33 -27.69
N ALA A 38 12.21 5.93 -28.25
CA ALA A 38 12.29 6.81 -29.40
C ALA A 38 12.84 8.21 -29.07
N ASP A 39 12.47 8.80 -27.93
CA ASP A 39 12.95 10.12 -27.50
C ASP A 39 12.91 10.26 -25.97
N PRO A 40 13.99 9.87 -25.27
CA PRO A 40 14.04 9.91 -23.81
C PRO A 40 13.94 11.32 -23.21
N VAL A 41 14.31 12.36 -23.99
CA VAL A 41 14.44 13.73 -23.47
C VAL A 41 13.14 14.52 -23.59
N HIS A 42 12.36 14.31 -24.67
CA HIS A 42 11.10 15.05 -24.92
C HIS A 42 9.84 14.20 -24.74
N SER A 43 9.97 12.99 -24.24
CA SER A 43 8.84 12.05 -24.09
C SER A 43 8.10 12.17 -22.75
N ALA A 44 8.56 13.00 -21.81
CA ALA A 44 8.02 13.06 -20.46
C ALA A 44 6.50 13.33 -20.45
N ASP A 45 6.03 14.32 -21.24
CA ASP A 45 4.61 14.67 -21.32
C ASP A 45 3.79 13.57 -22.02
N LYS A 46 4.34 13.00 -23.10
CA LYS A 46 3.72 11.86 -23.80
C LYS A 46 3.64 10.64 -22.91
N LEU A 47 4.70 10.39 -22.15
CA LEU A 47 4.76 9.28 -21.19
C LEU A 47 3.72 9.44 -20.10
N ALA A 48 3.57 10.64 -19.55
CA ALA A 48 2.57 10.95 -18.53
C ALA A 48 1.15 10.70 -19.05
N VAL A 49 0.83 11.13 -20.26
CA VAL A 49 -0.48 10.90 -20.90
C VAL A 49 -0.73 9.41 -21.13
N LEU A 50 0.24 8.68 -21.70
CA LEU A 50 0.12 7.25 -21.95
C LEU A 50 -0.01 6.44 -20.65
N LEU A 51 0.74 6.81 -19.62
CA LEU A 51 0.65 6.19 -18.30
C LEU A 51 -0.72 6.45 -17.67
N HIS A 52 -1.23 7.66 -17.76
CA HIS A 52 -2.54 8.02 -17.25
C HIS A 52 -3.65 7.22 -17.97
N GLN A 53 -3.60 7.15 -19.29
CA GLN A 53 -4.54 6.33 -20.09
C GLN A 53 -4.49 4.85 -19.70
N TYR A 54 -3.30 4.29 -19.55
CA TYR A 54 -3.12 2.90 -19.13
C TYR A 54 -3.70 2.63 -17.74
N ILE A 55 -3.48 3.55 -16.79
CA ILE A 55 -4.03 3.45 -15.44
C ILE A 55 -5.56 3.55 -15.46
N GLN A 56 -6.13 4.43 -16.27
CA GLN A 56 -7.58 4.51 -16.44
C GLN A 56 -8.17 3.22 -17.03
N GLU A 57 -7.58 2.69 -18.12
CA GLU A 57 -8.02 1.41 -18.69
C GLU A 57 -7.91 0.25 -17.68
N LEU A 58 -6.86 0.25 -16.86
CA LEU A 58 -6.67 -0.73 -15.81
C LEU A 58 -7.72 -0.59 -14.70
N ALA A 59 -8.00 0.64 -14.27
CA ALA A 59 -9.02 0.95 -13.28
C ALA A 59 -10.41 0.53 -13.78
N ASP A 60 -10.75 0.85 -15.03
CA ASP A 60 -12.01 0.45 -15.66
C ASP A 60 -12.13 -1.07 -15.82
N PHE A 61 -11.04 -1.75 -16.19
CA PHE A 61 -10.99 -3.20 -16.26
C PHE A 61 -11.25 -3.83 -14.89
N LEU A 62 -10.61 -3.31 -13.85
CA LEU A 62 -10.77 -3.80 -12.47
C LEU A 62 -12.19 -3.50 -11.94
N ALA A 63 -12.70 -2.30 -12.20
CA ALA A 63 -14.07 -1.92 -11.82
C ALA A 63 -15.14 -2.78 -12.48
N ASN A 64 -14.92 -3.18 -13.74
CA ASN A 64 -15.91 -3.94 -14.51
C ASN A 64 -15.77 -5.47 -14.39
N LYS A 65 -14.61 -6.00 -13.99
CA LYS A 65 -14.36 -7.45 -13.94
C LYS A 65 -14.13 -8.03 -12.55
N VAL A 66 -13.74 -7.23 -11.59
CA VAL A 66 -13.68 -7.66 -10.19
C VAL A 66 -14.92 -7.10 -9.50
N PRO A 67 -15.92 -7.92 -9.19
CA PRO A 67 -17.05 -7.44 -8.39
C PRO A 67 -16.47 -7.01 -7.04
N ILE A 68 -16.37 -5.69 -6.84
CA ILE A 68 -15.93 -5.12 -5.58
C ILE A 68 -16.99 -5.50 -4.55
N ASN A 69 -16.67 -6.43 -3.68
CA ASN A 69 -17.56 -6.76 -2.58
C ASN A 69 -17.61 -5.54 -1.62
N PRO A 70 -18.74 -4.85 -1.52
CA PRO A 70 -18.83 -3.59 -0.78
C PRO A 70 -18.51 -3.79 0.71
N THR A 71 -18.85 -4.95 1.26
CA THR A 71 -18.56 -5.28 2.66
C THR A 71 -17.05 -5.51 2.86
N ALA A 72 -16.38 -6.22 1.95
CA ALA A 72 -14.93 -6.41 2.01
C ALA A 72 -14.19 -5.07 1.85
N LEU A 73 -14.68 -4.18 1.00
CA LEU A 73 -14.15 -2.82 0.86
C LEU A 73 -14.34 -2.00 2.14
N ALA A 74 -15.52 -2.08 2.78
CA ALA A 74 -15.78 -1.40 4.05
C ALA A 74 -14.84 -1.90 5.16
N ILE A 75 -14.58 -3.20 5.24
CA ILE A 75 -13.63 -3.80 6.18
C ILE A 75 -12.22 -3.24 5.94
N ARG A 76 -11.77 -3.20 4.69
CA ARG A 76 -10.46 -2.66 4.32
C ARG A 76 -10.35 -1.19 4.71
N ASN A 77 -11.31 -0.37 4.32
CA ASN A 77 -11.31 1.05 4.62
C ASN A 77 -11.29 1.32 6.13
N TYR A 78 -12.05 0.53 6.90
CA TYR A 78 -12.00 0.62 8.36
C TYR A 78 -10.59 0.35 8.89
N ILE A 79 -9.92 -0.70 8.42
CA ILE A 79 -8.55 -1.03 8.82
C ILE A 79 -7.60 0.13 8.48
N ASP A 80 -7.69 0.66 7.26
CA ASP A 80 -6.80 1.73 6.78
C ASP A 80 -6.97 3.03 7.56
N MET A 81 -8.18 3.32 8.05
CA MET A 81 -8.47 4.49 8.89
C MET A 81 -8.02 4.34 10.35
N HIS A 82 -7.82 3.11 10.85
CA HIS A 82 -7.53 2.82 12.26
C HIS A 82 -6.12 2.23 12.47
N LEU A 83 -5.15 2.56 11.61
CA LEU A 83 -3.79 2.04 11.69
C LEU A 83 -3.02 2.50 12.95
N THR A 84 -3.42 3.61 13.54
CA THR A 84 -2.79 4.15 14.76
C THR A 84 -3.34 3.56 16.06
N GLU A 85 -4.38 2.74 15.96
CA GLU A 85 -5.05 2.10 17.07
C GLU A 85 -4.78 0.59 17.11
N SER A 86 -5.24 -0.11 18.14
CA SER A 86 -5.25 -1.57 18.17
C SER A 86 -6.48 -2.10 17.43
N LEU A 87 -6.27 -2.99 16.47
CA LEU A 87 -7.38 -3.59 15.72
C LEU A 87 -8.08 -4.67 16.53
N SER A 88 -9.37 -4.46 16.80
CA SER A 88 -10.29 -5.49 17.32
C SER A 88 -11.12 -6.05 16.16
N LEU A 89 -10.90 -7.32 15.83
CA LEU A 89 -11.69 -7.98 14.79
C LEU A 89 -13.15 -8.22 15.19
N ASP A 90 -13.42 -8.32 16.48
CA ASP A 90 -14.78 -8.49 17.00
C ASP A 90 -15.57 -7.18 16.82
N HIS A 91 -14.99 -6.05 17.22
CA HIS A 91 -15.59 -4.73 16.98
C HIS A 91 -15.78 -4.42 15.49
N LEU A 92 -14.80 -4.76 14.67
CA LEU A 92 -14.91 -4.59 13.21
C LEU A 92 -16.03 -5.47 12.63
N ALA A 93 -16.17 -6.71 13.11
CA ALA A 93 -17.25 -7.61 12.68
C ALA A 93 -18.62 -7.06 13.03
N ASP A 94 -18.79 -6.52 14.24
CA ASP A 94 -20.02 -5.87 14.68
C ASP A 94 -20.35 -4.65 13.81
N THR A 95 -19.35 -3.83 13.46
CA THR A 95 -19.52 -2.64 12.62
C THR A 95 -20.06 -2.97 11.23
N VAL A 96 -19.67 -4.12 10.66
CA VAL A 96 -20.14 -4.58 9.34
C VAL A 96 -21.26 -5.62 9.42
N SER A 97 -21.84 -5.85 10.61
CA SER A 97 -22.92 -6.81 10.87
C SER A 97 -22.58 -8.23 10.42
N LEU A 98 -21.36 -8.68 10.66
CA LEU A 98 -20.88 -10.03 10.38
C LEU A 98 -20.39 -10.71 11.64
N SER A 99 -20.39 -12.06 11.66
CA SER A 99 -19.57 -12.78 12.63
C SER A 99 -18.09 -12.63 12.31
N ARG A 100 -17.23 -12.70 13.33
CA ARG A 100 -15.77 -12.65 13.16
C ARG A 100 -15.24 -13.65 12.13
N SER A 101 -15.75 -14.89 12.17
CA SER A 101 -15.36 -15.92 11.19
C SER A 101 -15.75 -15.53 9.78
N ARG A 102 -16.96 -15.01 9.57
CA ARG A 102 -17.44 -14.59 8.25
C ARG A 102 -16.63 -13.40 7.72
N LEU A 103 -16.30 -12.43 8.58
CA LEU A 103 -15.42 -11.31 8.23
C LEU A 103 -14.06 -11.80 7.73
N ILE A 104 -13.40 -12.70 8.48
CA ILE A 104 -12.09 -13.23 8.10
C ILE A 104 -12.17 -13.95 6.76
N HIS A 105 -13.13 -14.84 6.56
CA HIS A 105 -13.30 -15.58 5.32
C HIS A 105 -13.57 -14.64 4.14
N LEU A 106 -14.49 -13.70 4.27
CA LEU A 106 -14.83 -12.75 3.23
C LEU A 106 -13.61 -11.90 2.82
N PHE A 107 -12.86 -11.41 3.80
CA PHE A 107 -11.68 -10.59 3.53
C PHE A 107 -10.58 -11.40 2.84
N GLN A 108 -10.34 -12.65 3.29
CA GLN A 108 -9.38 -13.56 2.66
C GLN A 108 -9.78 -13.97 1.25
N GLU A 109 -11.07 -14.18 0.99
CA GLU A 109 -11.60 -14.49 -0.33
C GLU A 109 -11.32 -13.37 -1.32
N VAL A 110 -11.51 -12.10 -0.90
CA VAL A 110 -11.36 -10.93 -1.77
C VAL A 110 -9.91 -10.45 -1.87
N TYR A 111 -9.19 -10.39 -0.75
CA TYR A 111 -7.84 -9.78 -0.69
C TYR A 111 -6.70 -10.80 -0.57
N HIS A 112 -7.01 -12.10 -0.50
CA HIS A 112 -6.03 -13.21 -0.38
C HIS A 112 -5.08 -13.10 0.81
N VAL A 113 -5.45 -12.32 1.83
CA VAL A 113 -4.69 -12.11 3.07
C VAL A 113 -5.65 -12.00 4.25
N ALA A 114 -5.23 -12.47 5.44
CA ALA A 114 -6.05 -12.32 6.64
C ALA A 114 -6.13 -10.83 7.05
N PRO A 115 -7.30 -10.34 7.57
CA PRO A 115 -7.49 -8.93 7.94
C PRO A 115 -6.43 -8.41 8.91
N TYR A 116 -6.05 -9.21 9.91
CA TYR A 116 -5.03 -8.82 10.88
C TYR A 116 -3.62 -8.74 10.25
N GLN A 117 -3.29 -9.63 9.32
CA GLN A 117 -2.03 -9.56 8.57
C GLN A 117 -1.99 -8.33 7.66
N TYR A 118 -3.11 -8.02 7.01
CA TYR A 118 -3.26 -6.79 6.24
C TYR A 118 -3.01 -5.56 7.11
N TYR A 119 -3.68 -5.47 8.28
CA TYR A 119 -3.47 -4.38 9.24
C TYR A 119 -2.00 -4.23 9.63
N LEU A 120 -1.31 -5.33 10.00
CA LEU A 120 0.10 -5.29 10.38
C LEU A 120 0.99 -4.78 9.23
N SER A 121 0.70 -5.21 8.00
CA SER A 121 1.45 -4.77 6.82
C SER A 121 1.27 -3.28 6.53
N GLN A 122 0.03 -2.76 6.60
CA GLN A 122 -0.25 -1.33 6.41
C GLN A 122 0.36 -0.48 7.54
N LYS A 123 0.25 -0.93 8.78
CA LYS A 123 0.89 -0.27 9.92
C LYS A 123 2.41 -0.21 9.78
N CYS A 124 3.04 -1.27 9.23
CA CYS A 124 4.47 -1.26 8.92
C CYS A 124 4.81 -0.27 7.80
N LYS A 125 4.02 -0.20 6.73
CA LYS A 125 4.21 0.79 5.64
C LYS A 125 4.12 2.23 6.18
N LEU A 126 3.15 2.51 7.04
CA LEU A 126 3.03 3.81 7.70
C LEU A 126 4.27 4.13 8.55
N ALA A 127 4.76 3.15 9.33
CA ALA A 127 5.99 3.29 10.10
C ALA A 127 7.21 3.57 9.21
N GLN A 128 7.34 2.88 8.08
CA GLN A 128 8.41 3.10 7.10
C GLN A 128 8.36 4.52 6.52
N SER A 129 7.17 4.99 6.16
CA SER A 129 6.99 6.36 5.67
C SER A 129 7.40 7.40 6.71
N MET A 130 6.98 7.24 7.97
CA MET A 130 7.35 8.16 9.05
C MET A 130 8.86 8.15 9.32
N LEU A 131 9.48 6.95 9.35
CA LEU A 131 10.93 6.81 9.57
C LEU A 131 11.76 7.41 8.43
N GLY A 132 11.32 7.29 7.19
CA GLY A 132 12.05 7.76 6.01
C GLY A 132 11.83 9.23 5.68
N ARG A 133 10.66 9.80 6.06
CA ARG A 133 10.27 11.17 5.68
C ARG A 133 10.34 12.18 6.82
N THR A 134 10.57 11.75 8.06
CA THR A 134 10.62 12.64 9.22
C THR A 134 11.87 12.40 10.05
N THR A 135 12.24 13.42 10.82
CA THR A 135 13.32 13.34 11.83
C THR A 135 12.79 12.99 13.23
N LEU A 136 11.50 12.66 13.36
CA LEU A 136 10.87 12.34 14.64
C LEU A 136 11.62 11.21 15.35
N PRO A 137 11.83 11.29 16.66
CA PRO A 137 12.39 10.17 17.44
C PRO A 137 11.58 8.89 17.25
N VAL A 138 12.26 7.73 17.26
CA VAL A 138 11.61 6.42 17.12
C VAL A 138 10.52 6.20 18.19
N SER A 139 10.75 6.70 19.41
CA SER A 139 9.77 6.66 20.50
C SER A 139 8.49 7.44 20.17
N VAL A 140 8.64 8.62 19.56
CA VAL A 140 7.48 9.44 19.14
C VAL A 140 6.69 8.73 18.04
N ILE A 141 7.38 8.17 17.03
CA ILE A 141 6.73 7.38 15.98
C ILE A 141 6.00 6.17 16.58
N SER A 142 6.62 5.48 17.53
CA SER A 142 6.00 4.37 18.26
C SER A 142 4.67 4.79 18.90
N THR A 143 4.66 5.89 19.64
CA THR A 143 3.46 6.42 20.29
C THR A 143 2.39 6.83 19.28
N GLN A 144 2.77 7.52 18.19
CA GLN A 144 1.84 7.95 17.14
C GLN A 144 1.20 6.74 16.41
N LEU A 145 1.91 5.62 16.34
CA LEU A 145 1.39 4.37 15.79
C LEU A 145 0.60 3.55 16.82
N GLY A 146 0.35 4.08 18.03
CA GLY A 146 -0.45 3.42 19.06
C GLY A 146 0.28 2.28 19.79
N PHE A 147 1.61 2.24 19.76
CA PHE A 147 2.37 1.32 20.60
C PHE A 147 2.62 1.95 21.96
N LEU A 148 2.29 1.22 23.03
CA LEU A 148 2.52 1.64 24.41
C LEU A 148 4.01 1.61 24.79
N ASP A 149 4.78 0.73 24.15
CA ASP A 149 6.19 0.52 24.42
C ASP A 149 7.02 0.59 23.13
N PRO A 150 8.06 1.48 23.08
CA PRO A 150 8.97 1.57 21.94
C PRO A 150 9.75 0.28 21.64
N HIS A 151 10.00 -0.58 22.64
CA HIS A 151 10.64 -1.88 22.42
C HIS A 151 9.71 -2.84 21.68
N HIS A 152 8.41 -2.83 22.03
CA HIS A 152 7.42 -3.61 21.31
C HIS A 152 7.29 -3.15 19.85
N PHE A 153 7.27 -1.83 19.61
CA PHE A 153 7.32 -1.27 18.26
C PHE A 153 8.56 -1.72 17.48
N SER A 154 9.75 -1.65 18.11
CA SER A 154 11.00 -2.03 17.46
C SER A 154 11.02 -3.51 17.08
N SER A 155 10.50 -4.38 17.95
CA SER A 155 10.37 -5.82 17.71
C SER A 155 9.38 -6.11 16.58
N PHE A 156 8.21 -5.46 16.61
CA PHE A 156 7.21 -5.52 15.53
C PHE A 156 7.81 -5.09 14.20
N PHE A 157 8.43 -3.91 14.15
CA PHE A 157 9.00 -3.35 12.92
C PHE A 157 10.09 -4.25 12.35
N LYS A 158 11.03 -4.74 13.20
CA LYS A 158 12.07 -5.68 12.79
C LYS A 158 11.50 -6.98 12.24
N LYS A 159 10.44 -7.50 12.86
CA LYS A 159 9.76 -8.73 12.38
C LYS A 159 9.13 -8.53 10.99
N GLN A 160 8.55 -7.36 10.73
CA GLN A 160 7.87 -7.05 9.46
C GLN A 160 8.84 -6.65 8.34
N CYS A 161 9.90 -5.90 8.67
CA CYS A 161 10.77 -5.24 7.68
C CYS A 161 12.19 -5.84 7.63
N GLY A 162 12.54 -6.76 8.52
CA GLY A 162 13.87 -7.37 8.62
C GLY A 162 14.93 -6.47 9.28
N LEU A 163 14.69 -5.18 9.42
CA LEU A 163 15.61 -4.18 9.96
C LEU A 163 15.03 -3.49 11.20
N SER A 164 15.89 -3.06 12.14
CA SER A 164 15.44 -2.20 13.23
C SER A 164 14.99 -0.83 12.70
N PRO A 165 14.08 -0.11 13.40
CA PRO A 165 13.67 1.24 13.00
C PRO A 165 14.85 2.21 12.79
N ALA A 166 15.85 2.16 13.66
CA ALA A 166 17.04 3.00 13.56
C ALA A 166 17.90 2.64 12.34
N SER A 167 18.11 1.34 12.06
CA SER A 167 18.83 0.86 10.87
C SER A 167 18.08 1.22 9.58
N TYR A 168 16.76 1.07 9.58
CA TYR A 168 15.91 1.45 8.45
C TYR A 168 16.05 2.95 8.15
N ARG A 169 15.94 3.81 9.16
CA ARG A 169 16.13 5.25 9.01
C ARG A 169 17.48 5.58 8.42
N LYS A 170 18.57 5.03 8.98
CA LYS A 170 19.93 5.28 8.50
C LYS A 170 20.10 4.97 7.01
N LEU A 171 19.46 3.94 6.50
CA LEU A 171 19.51 3.56 5.09
C LEU A 171 18.70 4.49 4.17
N HIS A 172 17.61 5.09 4.68
CA HIS A 172 16.68 5.88 3.87
C HIS A 172 16.84 7.40 4.04
N THR A 173 17.59 7.84 5.08
CA THR A 173 17.94 9.26 5.29
C THR A 173 19.40 9.59 4.96
N ALA A 174 20.11 8.68 4.26
CA ALA A 174 21.45 9.00 3.77
C ALA A 174 21.40 10.23 2.84
N PRO A 175 22.34 11.19 2.94
CA PRO A 175 22.33 12.43 2.16
C PRO A 175 22.42 12.08 0.66
N GLY A 176 21.33 12.32 -0.07
CA GLY A 176 21.22 12.05 -1.52
C GLY A 176 19.83 11.63 -2.00
N ASN A 177 18.88 11.36 -1.11
CA ASN A 177 17.57 10.81 -1.50
C ASN A 177 16.36 11.73 -1.16
N PHE A 178 16.58 13.05 -1.03
CA PHE A 178 15.46 13.99 -1.04
C PHE A 178 15.27 14.48 -2.47
N PRO A 179 14.15 14.20 -3.15
CA PRO A 179 13.78 14.93 -4.34
C PRO A 179 13.51 16.39 -3.90
N THR A 180 14.35 17.31 -4.35
CA THR A 180 14.10 18.75 -4.36
C THR A 180 12.93 19.06 -5.26
#